data_1eeccabe8d33eff060a7d80c730fc715
#
_entry.id   1eeccabe8d33eff060a7d80c730fc715
#
_cell.length_a   1.000
_cell.length_b   1.000
_cell.length_c   1.000
_cell.angle_alpha   90.00
_cell.angle_beta   90.00
_cell.angle_gamma   90.00
#
_symmetry.space_group_name_H-M   'P 1'
#
loop_
_entity.id
_entity.type
_entity.pdbx_description
1 polymer ?
#
loop_
_entity_poly.entity_id
_entity_poly.type
_entity_poly.pdbx_seq_one_letter_code
_entity_poly.pdbx_strand_id
1 'polypeptide(L)'
;YAKNRVQFGKPIASFQAIQHHCANMLLYVEGSRHITYKTACLMDEGRSSKIRIATAKGWVSEAYKRVIALGHQVGGGAAIMTEHDLTLYSRRAKAAEVAFGDAAYHRMVVASSLGIHE
;
A
#
# COMPACT_ATOMS: atom_id res chain seq x y z
N TYR A 1 15.51 -8.71 -5.43
CA TYR A 1 15.19 -9.64 -6.53
C TYR A 1 15.53 -9.02 -7.88
N ALA A 2 14.96 -7.85 -8.24
CA ALA A 2 15.15 -7.22 -9.55
C ALA A 2 16.62 -6.92 -9.91
N LYS A 3 17.47 -6.67 -8.92
CA LYS A 3 18.91 -6.46 -9.12
C LYS A 3 19.65 -7.74 -9.50
N ASN A 4 19.14 -8.90 -9.08
CA ASN A 4 19.82 -10.19 -9.25
C ASN A 4 19.22 -11.04 -10.38
N ARG A 5 17.95 -10.82 -10.70
CA ARG A 5 17.28 -11.56 -11.78
C ARG A 5 17.69 -11.04 -13.13
N VAL A 6 18.29 -11.91 -13.93
CA VAL A 6 18.75 -11.59 -15.31
C VAL A 6 17.71 -12.08 -16.30
N GLN A 7 17.31 -11.21 -17.23
CA GLN A 7 16.54 -11.51 -18.44
C GLN A 7 17.04 -10.62 -19.59
N PHE A 8 17.00 -11.14 -20.80
CA PHE A 8 17.50 -10.43 -21.99
C PHE A 8 18.96 -9.95 -21.83
N GLY A 9 19.79 -10.76 -21.18
CA GLY A 9 21.22 -10.50 -20.99
C GLY A 9 21.59 -9.47 -19.91
N LYS A 10 20.62 -8.95 -19.14
CA LYS A 10 20.89 -7.96 -18.07
C LYS A 10 19.91 -8.07 -16.91
N PRO A 11 20.26 -7.53 -15.71
CA PRO A 11 19.35 -7.47 -14.58
C PRO A 11 18.02 -6.77 -14.93
N ILE A 12 16.89 -7.30 -14.47
CA ILE A 12 15.58 -6.70 -14.78
C ILE A 12 15.41 -5.30 -14.19
N ALA A 13 16.14 -4.96 -13.14
CA ALA A 13 16.19 -3.60 -12.57
C ALA A 13 16.70 -2.54 -13.55
N SER A 14 17.37 -2.94 -14.67
CA SER A 14 17.83 -2.01 -15.70
C SER A 14 16.73 -1.57 -16.67
N PHE A 15 15.55 -2.21 -16.64
CA PHE A 15 14.44 -1.83 -17.49
C PHE A 15 13.59 -0.75 -16.84
N GLN A 16 13.27 0.33 -17.58
CA GLN A 16 12.48 1.46 -17.07
C GLN A 16 11.13 1.03 -16.47
N ALA A 17 10.44 0.06 -17.06
CA ALA A 17 9.17 -0.43 -16.54
C ALA A 17 9.31 -0.95 -15.09
N ILE A 18 10.38 -1.70 -14.81
CA ILE A 18 10.67 -2.20 -13.46
C ILE A 18 11.08 -1.06 -12.52
N GLN A 19 11.90 -0.11 -13.00
CA GLN A 19 12.31 1.06 -12.22
C GLN A 19 11.09 1.89 -11.79
N HIS A 20 10.13 2.15 -12.71
CA HIS A 20 8.91 2.88 -12.41
C HIS A 20 8.02 2.14 -11.42
N HIS A 21 7.90 0.82 -11.52
CA HIS A 21 7.18 0.03 -10.52
C HIS A 21 7.81 0.16 -9.13
N CYS A 22 9.15 0.05 -9.03
CA CYS A 22 9.86 0.22 -7.77
C CYS A 22 9.70 1.64 -7.19
N ALA A 23 9.79 2.66 -8.03
CA ALA A 23 9.58 4.05 -7.62
C ALA A 23 8.15 4.28 -7.11
N ASN A 24 7.14 3.77 -7.80
CA ASN A 24 5.75 3.86 -7.37
C ASN A 24 5.52 3.13 -6.03
N MET A 25 6.10 1.95 -5.85
CA MET A 25 6.03 1.24 -4.57
C MET A 25 6.62 2.08 -3.44
N LEU A 26 7.78 2.72 -3.65
CA LEU A 26 8.41 3.59 -2.65
C LEU A 26 7.51 4.76 -2.28
N LEU A 27 6.90 5.44 -3.27
CA LEU A 27 5.97 6.55 -3.04
C LEU A 27 4.77 6.13 -2.20
N TYR A 28 4.18 4.97 -2.48
CA TYR A 28 3.07 4.44 -1.67
C TYR A 28 3.50 4.09 -0.24
N VAL A 29 4.68 3.49 -0.06
CA VAL A 29 5.20 3.13 1.27
C VAL A 29 5.49 4.37 2.09
N GLU A 30 6.21 5.36 1.54
CA GLU A 30 6.56 6.58 2.25
C GLU A 30 5.30 7.42 2.55
N GLY A 31 4.38 7.57 1.60
CA GLY A 31 3.09 8.24 1.84
C GLY A 31 2.29 7.58 2.95
N SER A 32 2.27 6.23 2.98
CA SER A 32 1.60 5.47 4.05
C SER A 32 2.25 5.67 5.41
N ARG A 33 3.59 5.67 5.46
CA ARG A 33 4.35 5.94 6.69
C ARG A 33 4.05 7.32 7.24
N HIS A 34 4.12 8.34 6.40
CA HIS A 34 3.89 9.73 6.79
C HIS A 34 2.46 9.96 7.31
N ILE A 35 1.43 9.49 6.58
CA ILE A 35 0.05 9.71 7.02
C ILE A 35 -0.26 8.95 8.31
N THR A 36 0.32 7.76 8.50
CA THR A 36 0.15 6.97 9.73
C THR A 36 0.77 7.67 10.92
N TYR A 37 2.04 8.08 10.83
CA TYR A 37 2.72 8.78 11.92
C TYR A 37 2.09 10.12 12.24
N LYS A 38 1.72 10.91 11.21
CA LYS A 38 1.01 12.17 11.42
C LYS A 38 -0.31 11.96 12.18
N THR A 39 -1.06 10.93 11.82
CA THR A 39 -2.32 10.62 12.50
C THR A 39 -2.08 10.19 13.94
N ALA A 40 -1.07 9.34 14.20
CA ALA A 40 -0.71 8.92 15.54
C ALA A 40 -0.28 10.11 16.44
N CYS A 41 0.58 10.99 15.93
CA CYS A 41 0.98 12.21 16.66
C CYS A 41 -0.23 13.09 17.03
N LEU A 42 -1.17 13.27 16.08
CA LEU A 42 -2.38 14.05 16.36
C LEU A 42 -3.32 13.37 17.35
N MET A 43 -3.29 12.04 17.44
CA MET A 43 -4.02 11.30 18.48
C MET A 43 -3.40 11.54 19.85
N ASP A 44 -2.08 11.47 19.98
CA ASP A 44 -1.34 11.74 21.21
C ASP A 44 -1.58 13.16 21.73
N GLU A 45 -1.67 14.14 20.82
CA GLU A 45 -1.96 15.55 21.15
C GLU A 45 -3.46 15.81 21.45
N GLY A 46 -4.32 14.80 21.42
CA GLY A 46 -5.78 14.98 21.58
C GLY A 46 -6.44 15.74 20.41
N ARG A 47 -5.76 15.92 19.28
CA ARG A 47 -6.18 16.66 18.09
C ARG A 47 -6.69 15.79 16.95
N SER A 48 -6.78 14.49 17.19
CA SER A 48 -7.29 13.56 16.18
C SER A 48 -8.80 13.67 16.04
N SER A 49 -9.28 13.33 14.85
CA SER A 49 -10.69 13.26 14.53
C SER A 49 -10.99 12.00 13.72
N LYS A 50 -12.25 11.58 13.74
CA LYS A 50 -12.73 10.43 12.97
C LYS A 50 -12.34 10.54 11.48
N ILE A 51 -12.43 11.74 10.91
CA ILE A 51 -12.06 11.99 9.51
C ILE A 51 -10.57 11.74 9.23
N ARG A 52 -9.67 12.12 10.16
CA ARG A 52 -8.22 11.91 9.99
C ARG A 52 -7.84 10.44 10.03
N ILE A 53 -8.44 9.70 10.97
CA ILE A 53 -8.26 8.25 11.09
C ILE A 53 -8.79 7.55 9.83
N ALA A 54 -10.00 7.93 9.37
CA ALA A 54 -10.59 7.37 8.16
C ALA A 54 -9.76 7.68 6.91
N THR A 55 -9.21 8.89 6.79
CA THR A 55 -8.33 9.29 5.69
C THR A 55 -7.06 8.44 5.68
N ALA A 56 -6.40 8.28 6.83
CA ALA A 56 -5.20 7.46 6.95
C ALA A 56 -5.47 5.99 6.61
N LYS A 57 -6.52 5.40 7.18
CA LYS A 57 -6.87 3.99 6.94
C LYS A 57 -7.28 3.76 5.48
N GLY A 58 -8.09 4.63 4.90
CA GLY A 58 -8.49 4.55 3.49
C GLY A 58 -7.29 4.62 2.54
N TRP A 59 -6.37 5.55 2.76
CA TRP A 59 -5.14 5.67 1.98
C TRP A 59 -4.24 4.45 2.11
N VAL A 60 -3.91 4.03 3.36
CA VAL A 60 -2.97 2.93 3.61
C VAL A 60 -3.49 1.61 3.07
N SER A 61 -4.80 1.33 3.21
CA SER A 61 -5.41 0.12 2.65
C SER A 61 -5.26 0.05 1.13
N GLU A 62 -5.49 1.15 0.42
CA GLU A 62 -5.33 1.21 -1.04
C GLU A 62 -3.87 1.14 -1.46
N ALA A 63 -2.99 1.87 -0.76
CA ALA A 63 -1.55 1.87 -1.03
C ALA A 63 -0.94 0.48 -0.84
N TYR A 64 -1.30 -0.22 0.24
CA TYR A 64 -0.83 -1.57 0.51
C TYR A 64 -1.22 -2.56 -0.58
N LYS A 65 -2.47 -2.51 -1.01
CA LYS A 65 -2.98 -3.32 -2.13
C LYS A 65 -2.18 -3.08 -3.41
N ARG A 66 -1.90 -1.82 -3.75
CA ARG A 66 -1.13 -1.45 -4.95
C ARG A 66 0.33 -1.92 -4.86
N VAL A 67 0.97 -1.74 -3.71
CA VAL A 67 2.35 -2.19 -3.49
C VAL A 67 2.47 -3.71 -3.67
N ILE A 68 1.54 -4.48 -3.10
CA ILE A 68 1.54 -5.93 -3.25
C ILE A 68 1.34 -6.35 -4.72
N ALA A 69 0.42 -5.73 -5.44
CA ALA A 69 0.19 -6.01 -6.85
C ALA A 69 1.45 -5.72 -7.70
N LEU A 70 2.09 -4.57 -7.48
CA LEU A 70 3.34 -4.21 -8.16
C LEU A 70 4.49 -5.15 -7.76
N GLY A 71 4.57 -5.56 -6.50
CA GLY A 71 5.54 -6.52 -6.03
C GLY A 71 5.43 -7.88 -6.74
N HIS A 72 4.21 -8.39 -6.89
CA HIS A 72 3.95 -9.62 -7.68
C HIS A 72 4.31 -9.43 -9.16
N GLN A 73 4.00 -8.28 -9.74
CA GLN A 73 4.34 -7.98 -11.13
C GLN A 73 5.86 -7.96 -11.35
N VAL A 74 6.62 -7.33 -10.45
CA VAL A 74 8.09 -7.31 -10.51
C VAL A 74 8.70 -8.69 -10.26
N GLY A 75 8.16 -9.43 -9.30
CA GLY A 75 8.61 -10.78 -8.94
C GLY A 75 8.22 -11.86 -9.96
N GLY A 76 7.22 -11.60 -10.80
CA GLY A 76 6.74 -12.54 -11.81
C GLY A 76 6.31 -13.88 -11.22
N GLY A 77 6.52 -14.96 -11.96
CA GLY A 77 6.14 -16.33 -11.53
C GLY A 77 6.78 -16.76 -10.21
N ALA A 78 7.99 -16.30 -9.89
CA ALA A 78 8.65 -16.63 -8.64
C ALA A 78 7.91 -16.08 -7.41
N ALA A 79 7.30 -14.91 -7.54
CA ALA A 79 6.58 -14.26 -6.44
C ALA A 79 5.21 -14.91 -6.11
N ILE A 80 4.73 -15.83 -6.96
CA ILE A 80 3.46 -16.54 -6.76
C ILE A 80 3.67 -17.88 -6.02
N MET A 81 4.91 -18.35 -5.95
CA MET A 81 5.23 -19.62 -5.28
C MET A 81 4.96 -19.51 -3.78
N THR A 82 4.45 -20.58 -3.19
CA THR A 82 3.99 -20.61 -1.78
C THR A 82 5.13 -20.35 -0.80
N GLU A 83 6.34 -20.73 -1.17
CA GLU A 83 7.57 -20.56 -0.38
C GLU A 83 8.14 -19.14 -0.44
N HIS A 84 7.61 -18.28 -1.34
CA HIS A 84 8.11 -16.92 -1.49
C HIS A 84 7.48 -16.00 -0.44
N ASP A 85 8.33 -15.24 0.28
CA ASP A 85 7.91 -14.34 1.35
C ASP A 85 6.79 -13.37 0.94
N LEU A 86 6.76 -12.93 -0.33
CA LEU A 86 5.73 -12.04 -0.84
C LEU A 86 4.31 -12.62 -0.71
N THR A 87 4.16 -13.94 -0.80
CA THR A 87 2.87 -14.63 -0.60
C THR A 87 2.36 -14.44 0.83
N LEU A 88 3.25 -14.51 1.83
CA LEU A 88 2.91 -14.23 3.23
C LEU A 88 2.46 -12.78 3.40
N TYR A 89 3.22 -11.83 2.83
CA TYR A 89 2.87 -10.40 2.88
C TYR A 89 1.53 -10.11 2.18
N SER A 90 1.25 -10.78 1.06
CA SER A 90 -0.02 -10.65 0.33
C SER A 90 -1.23 -11.06 1.16
N ARG A 91 -1.13 -12.19 1.87
CA ARG A 91 -2.19 -12.68 2.77
C ARG A 91 -2.41 -11.71 3.92
N ARG A 92 -1.35 -11.21 4.54
CA ARG A 92 -1.41 -10.21 5.61
C ARG A 92 -1.96 -8.87 5.12
N ALA A 93 -1.57 -8.45 3.91
CA ALA A 93 -2.09 -7.24 3.27
C ALA A 93 -3.60 -7.32 3.08
N LYS A 94 -4.09 -8.47 2.61
CA LYS A 94 -5.53 -8.66 2.41
C LYS A 94 -6.31 -8.67 3.73
N ALA A 95 -5.79 -9.31 4.75
CA ALA A 95 -6.39 -9.29 6.07
C ALA A 95 -6.42 -7.86 6.66
N ALA A 96 -5.32 -7.11 6.54
CA ALA A 96 -5.23 -5.74 7.02
C ALA A 96 -6.10 -4.76 6.22
N GLU A 97 -6.29 -5.00 4.91
CA GLU A 97 -7.16 -4.18 4.05
C GLU A 97 -8.59 -4.16 4.57
N VAL A 98 -9.13 -5.33 4.93
CA VAL A 98 -10.53 -5.46 5.36
C VAL A 98 -10.74 -5.24 6.86
N ALA A 99 -9.69 -5.37 7.67
CA ALA A 99 -9.79 -5.16 9.12
C ALA A 99 -10.21 -3.72 9.44
N PHE A 100 -11.18 -3.57 10.34
CA PHE A 100 -11.70 -2.27 10.78
C PHE A 100 -12.31 -1.40 9.66
N GLY A 101 -12.83 -2.01 8.62
CA GLY A 101 -13.38 -1.37 7.43
C GLY A 101 -12.35 -1.22 6.31
N ASP A 102 -12.80 -1.40 5.08
CA ASP A 102 -11.99 -1.27 3.88
C ASP A 102 -11.85 0.20 3.42
N ALA A 103 -11.13 0.40 2.32
CA ALA A 103 -10.93 1.74 1.76
C ALA A 103 -12.24 2.39 1.30
N ALA A 104 -13.22 1.62 0.83
CA ALA A 104 -14.52 2.16 0.40
C ALA A 104 -15.32 2.68 1.60
N TYR A 105 -15.41 1.88 2.67
CA TYR A 105 -16.03 2.30 3.93
C TYR A 105 -15.42 3.61 4.45
N HIS A 106 -14.10 3.70 4.51
CA HIS A 106 -13.43 4.90 5.04
C HIS A 106 -13.58 6.12 4.13
N ARG A 107 -13.68 5.94 2.80
CA ARG A 107 -14.04 7.04 1.89
C ARG A 107 -15.45 7.57 2.14
N MET A 108 -16.42 6.69 2.41
CA MET A 108 -17.77 7.13 2.81
C MET A 108 -17.76 7.93 4.11
N VAL A 109 -16.97 7.51 5.11
CA VAL A 109 -16.79 8.27 6.36
C VAL A 109 -16.23 9.66 6.10
N VAL A 110 -15.25 9.78 5.20
CA VAL A 110 -14.68 11.08 4.81
C VAL A 110 -15.70 11.92 4.07
N ALA A 111 -16.38 11.36 3.06
CA ALA A 111 -17.40 12.06 2.28
C ALA A 111 -18.53 12.60 3.17
N SER A 112 -19.06 11.78 4.07
CA SER A 112 -20.07 12.19 5.04
C SER A 112 -19.60 13.35 5.94
N SER A 113 -18.32 13.31 6.34
CA SER A 113 -17.73 14.37 7.17
C SER A 113 -17.53 15.70 6.42
N LEU A 114 -17.52 15.65 5.08
CA LEU A 114 -17.47 16.82 4.20
C LEU A 114 -18.86 17.34 3.81
N GLY A 115 -19.93 16.72 4.31
CA GLY A 115 -21.30 17.07 3.94
C GLY A 115 -21.71 16.58 2.55
N ILE A 116 -20.95 15.66 1.95
CA ILE A 116 -21.24 15.05 0.65
C ILE A 116 -22.08 13.79 0.93
N HIS A 117 -23.38 13.90 0.76
CA HIS A 117 -24.33 12.80 0.90
C HIS A 117 -25.03 12.58 -0.43
N GLU A 118 -25.48 11.33 -0.69
CA GLU A 118 -26.45 11.05 -1.73
C GLU A 118 -27.83 11.61 -1.36
#